data_25e5f26b153f3650ec4b6cd928802cc6
#
_entry.id   25e5f26b153f3650ec4b6cd928802cc6
#
_cell.length_a   1.000
_cell.length_b   1.000
_cell.length_c   1.000
_cell.angle_alpha   90.00
_cell.angle_beta   90.00
_cell.angle_gamma   90.00
#
_symmetry.space_group_name_H-M   'P 1'
#
loop_
_entity.id
_entity.type
_entity.pdbx_description
1 polymer ?
#
loop_
_entity_poly.entity_id
_entity_poly.type
_entity_poly.pdbx_seq_one_letter_code
_entity_poly.pdbx_strand_id
1 'polypeptide(L)'
;MLPYQVWRHTVGTDSADDELVYEEKDETFYVSLHKTSSRHYVIIFLSSATTSEVLLLDAELPDAQPLCFLPRRKDHEYSLDHFQHSFYLRSNREGKNFGLYKTKVRDERKWEVLIPARDQVMLEGFTLFTDWLVVEERQRGLTSIRQINRKNREVVGIAFDDPAYVTWIGFNPEPESSRLRYGYSSMTTPDTLFELDMDTGQRQVIKQAEVRGFESENYRSEHLWVTARDGVEVPVSLVYHKAHFNKGKTPSSSMAMAPMDPAWTPISAAAG
;
A
#
# COMPACT_ATOMS: atom_id res chain seq x y z
N MET A 1 -5.51 -13.70 19.94
CA MET A 1 -5.97 -14.73 18.98
C MET A 1 -6.19 -14.01 17.67
N LEU A 2 -5.67 -14.55 16.57
CA LEU A 2 -5.83 -13.97 15.23
C LEU A 2 -7.24 -14.25 14.72
N PRO A 3 -7.83 -13.39 13.86
CA PRO A 3 -9.04 -13.73 13.13
C PRO A 3 -8.78 -14.98 12.27
N TYR A 4 -9.61 -16.01 12.42
CA TYR A 4 -9.46 -17.26 11.69
C TYR A 4 -10.78 -17.80 11.11
N GLN A 5 -11.91 -17.15 11.42
CA GLN A 5 -13.23 -17.52 10.92
C GLN A 5 -13.92 -16.34 10.23
N VAL A 6 -14.70 -16.64 9.21
CA VAL A 6 -15.60 -15.73 8.52
C VAL A 6 -17.03 -16.23 8.69
N TRP A 7 -17.88 -15.40 9.26
CA TRP A 7 -19.28 -15.68 9.48
C TRP A 7 -20.17 -14.78 8.64
N ARG A 8 -21.32 -15.27 8.23
CA ARG A 8 -22.34 -14.53 7.51
C ARG A 8 -23.55 -14.36 8.41
N HIS A 9 -23.96 -13.10 8.62
CA HIS A 9 -25.16 -12.73 9.34
C HIS A 9 -26.21 -12.19 8.39
N THR A 10 -27.45 -12.63 8.56
CA THR A 10 -28.61 -12.04 7.84
C THR A 10 -29.26 -10.99 8.72
N VAL A 11 -29.28 -9.74 8.27
CA VAL A 11 -29.86 -8.65 9.04
C VAL A 11 -31.32 -8.93 9.38
N GLY A 12 -31.66 -8.89 10.67
CA GLY A 12 -33.00 -9.17 11.18
C GLY A 12 -33.19 -10.60 11.71
N THR A 13 -32.19 -11.48 11.63
CA THR A 13 -32.18 -12.81 12.30
C THR A 13 -31.43 -12.77 13.61
N ASP A 14 -31.53 -13.84 14.41
CA ASP A 14 -30.73 -14.04 15.61
C ASP A 14 -29.30 -14.40 15.22
N SER A 15 -28.29 -13.96 15.98
CA SER A 15 -26.90 -14.31 15.75
C SER A 15 -26.60 -15.81 15.94
N ALA A 16 -27.50 -16.56 16.59
CA ALA A 16 -27.40 -18.00 16.68
C ALA A 16 -27.65 -18.70 15.33
N ASP A 17 -28.29 -18.00 14.39
CA ASP A 17 -28.55 -18.46 13.03
C ASP A 17 -27.42 -18.11 12.04
N ASP A 18 -26.32 -17.51 12.51
CA ASP A 18 -25.19 -17.13 11.69
C ASP A 18 -24.52 -18.36 11.07
N GLU A 19 -24.09 -18.20 9.83
CA GLU A 19 -23.47 -19.28 9.06
C GLU A 19 -21.95 -19.13 9.00
N LEU A 20 -21.22 -20.18 9.35
CA LEU A 20 -19.77 -20.25 9.15
C LEU A 20 -19.47 -20.43 7.66
N VAL A 21 -18.88 -19.38 7.04
CA VAL A 21 -18.53 -19.36 5.62
C VAL A 21 -17.14 -19.92 5.37
N TYR A 22 -16.20 -19.62 6.24
CA TYR A 22 -14.81 -20.07 6.11
C TYR A 22 -14.13 -20.18 7.48
N GLU A 23 -13.29 -21.18 7.63
CA GLU A 23 -12.42 -21.37 8.78
C GLU A 23 -10.99 -21.66 8.33
N GLU A 24 -10.03 -20.85 8.75
CA GLU A 24 -8.60 -21.08 8.57
C GLU A 24 -8.08 -21.95 9.71
N LYS A 25 -7.44 -23.06 9.35
CA LYS A 25 -6.91 -24.02 10.32
C LYS A 25 -5.42 -23.88 10.58
N ASP A 26 -4.73 -23.13 9.71
CA ASP A 26 -3.32 -22.82 9.87
C ASP A 26 -3.17 -21.54 10.68
N GLU A 27 -2.73 -21.66 11.93
CA GLU A 27 -2.57 -20.55 12.88
C GLU A 27 -1.54 -19.51 12.43
N THR A 28 -0.76 -19.77 11.38
CA THR A 28 0.20 -18.82 10.82
C THR A 28 -0.43 -17.82 9.85
N PHE A 29 -1.70 -18.04 9.47
CA PHE A 29 -2.42 -17.17 8.55
C PHE A 29 -3.38 -16.22 9.27
N TYR A 30 -3.37 -14.98 8.82
CA TYR A 30 -4.35 -13.95 9.15
C TYR A 30 -5.49 -14.00 8.14
N VAL A 31 -6.71 -13.82 8.61
CA VAL A 31 -7.91 -13.72 7.78
C VAL A 31 -8.41 -12.29 7.78
N SER A 32 -8.61 -11.71 6.62
CA SER A 32 -9.23 -10.39 6.46
C SER A 32 -10.26 -10.38 5.33
N LEU A 33 -11.16 -9.40 5.37
CA LEU A 33 -12.25 -9.24 4.40
C LEU A 33 -12.21 -7.86 3.75
N HIS A 34 -12.43 -7.82 2.44
CA HIS A 34 -12.67 -6.58 1.73
C HIS A 34 -13.52 -6.80 0.47
N LYS A 35 -14.13 -5.75 -0.04
CA LYS A 35 -14.83 -5.77 -1.33
C LYS A 35 -13.89 -5.38 -2.45
N THR A 36 -14.08 -5.99 -3.62
CA THR A 36 -13.42 -5.54 -4.85
C THR A 36 -13.95 -4.18 -5.31
N SER A 37 -13.14 -3.45 -6.08
CA SER A 37 -13.51 -2.15 -6.67
C SER A 37 -14.76 -2.24 -7.55
N SER A 38 -15.02 -3.37 -8.19
CA SER A 38 -16.26 -3.65 -8.92
C SER A 38 -17.47 -3.89 -8.05
N ARG A 39 -17.27 -4.17 -6.74
CA ARG A 39 -18.29 -4.62 -5.78
C ARG A 39 -18.93 -5.97 -6.11
N HIS A 40 -18.51 -6.68 -7.17
CA HIS A 40 -19.01 -8.01 -7.55
C HIS A 40 -18.52 -9.13 -6.62
N TYR A 41 -17.37 -8.93 -5.96
CA TYR A 41 -16.81 -9.96 -5.08
C TYR A 41 -16.50 -9.40 -3.70
N VAL A 42 -16.73 -10.24 -2.70
CA VAL A 42 -16.11 -10.13 -1.39
C VAL A 42 -14.88 -11.06 -1.39
N ILE A 43 -13.75 -10.52 -1.00
CA ILE A 43 -12.48 -11.22 -0.89
C ILE A 43 -12.28 -11.66 0.55
N ILE A 44 -12.03 -12.96 0.76
CA ILE A 44 -11.40 -13.48 1.96
C ILE A 44 -9.90 -13.55 1.65
N PHE A 45 -9.14 -12.69 2.28
CA PHE A 45 -7.70 -12.61 2.09
C PHE A 45 -6.98 -13.31 3.24
N LEU A 46 -6.18 -14.30 2.90
CA LEU A 46 -5.40 -15.12 3.82
C LEU A 46 -3.92 -14.78 3.62
N SER A 47 -3.24 -14.38 4.68
CA SER A 47 -1.83 -13.99 4.58
C SER A 47 -1.02 -14.48 5.77
N SER A 48 0.17 -14.97 5.50
CA SER A 48 1.22 -15.24 6.47
C SER A 48 2.42 -14.32 6.21
N ALA A 49 3.57 -14.58 6.82
CA ALA A 49 4.78 -13.78 6.66
C ALA A 49 5.28 -13.71 5.20
N THR A 50 5.11 -14.78 4.40
CA THR A 50 5.67 -14.88 3.04
C THR A 50 4.70 -15.51 2.03
N THR A 51 3.47 -15.79 2.44
CA THR A 51 2.52 -16.54 1.59
C THR A 51 1.13 -15.93 1.69
N SER A 52 0.43 -15.83 0.57
CA SER A 52 -0.97 -15.43 0.57
C SER A 52 -1.85 -16.34 -0.26
N GLU A 53 -3.15 -16.31 0.05
CA GLU A 53 -4.21 -16.97 -0.71
C GLU A 53 -5.44 -16.07 -0.74
N VAL A 54 -6.18 -16.11 -1.83
CA VAL A 54 -7.40 -15.32 -2.00
C VAL A 54 -8.56 -16.24 -2.31
N LEU A 55 -9.64 -16.11 -1.54
CA LEU A 55 -10.92 -16.72 -1.84
C LEU A 55 -11.90 -15.63 -2.25
N LEU A 56 -12.71 -15.91 -3.25
CA LEU A 56 -13.74 -15.04 -3.78
C LEU A 56 -15.12 -15.53 -3.37
N LEU A 57 -15.96 -14.64 -2.89
CA LEU A 57 -17.39 -14.82 -2.72
C LEU A 57 -18.10 -13.90 -3.71
N ASP A 58 -19.04 -14.44 -4.48
CA ASP A 58 -19.90 -13.63 -5.33
C ASP A 58 -20.84 -12.80 -4.45
N ALA A 59 -20.74 -11.48 -4.56
CA ALA A 59 -21.49 -10.56 -3.70
C ALA A 59 -23.00 -10.49 -4.06
N GLU A 60 -23.39 -11.00 -5.23
CA GLU A 60 -24.77 -11.04 -5.69
C GLU A 60 -25.49 -12.34 -5.28
N LEU A 61 -24.73 -13.34 -4.84
CA LEU A 61 -25.26 -14.64 -4.44
C LEU A 61 -25.20 -14.80 -2.92
N PRO A 62 -26.32 -14.72 -2.20
CA PRO A 62 -26.35 -14.79 -0.73
C PRO A 62 -25.68 -16.03 -0.17
N ASP A 63 -25.82 -17.17 -0.84
CA ASP A 63 -25.30 -18.48 -0.40
C ASP A 63 -24.01 -18.88 -1.10
N ALA A 64 -23.30 -17.92 -1.72
CA ALA A 64 -22.04 -18.20 -2.40
C ALA A 64 -21.03 -18.89 -1.46
N GLN A 65 -20.41 -19.94 -1.98
CA GLN A 65 -19.31 -20.62 -1.30
C GLN A 65 -17.97 -19.98 -1.72
N PRO A 66 -16.98 -19.91 -0.81
CA PRO A 66 -15.68 -19.36 -1.13
C PRO A 66 -14.99 -20.15 -2.25
N LEU A 67 -14.60 -19.42 -3.30
CA LEU A 67 -13.89 -19.99 -4.45
C LEU A 67 -12.43 -19.56 -4.43
N CYS A 68 -11.51 -20.50 -4.23
CA CYS A 68 -10.07 -20.19 -4.28
C CYS A 68 -9.68 -19.66 -5.66
N PHE A 69 -9.05 -18.47 -5.67
CA PHE A 69 -8.53 -17.87 -6.90
C PHE A 69 -7.27 -18.58 -7.37
N LEU A 70 -6.25 -18.65 -6.52
CA LEU A 70 -5.06 -19.47 -6.66
C LEU A 70 -4.75 -20.13 -5.32
N PRO A 71 -4.46 -21.44 -5.30
CA PRO A 71 -4.04 -22.11 -4.07
C PRO A 71 -2.71 -21.55 -3.58
N ARG A 72 -2.55 -21.48 -2.25
CA ARG A 72 -1.33 -21.01 -1.61
C ARG A 72 -0.11 -21.84 -2.05
N ARG A 73 0.99 -21.14 -2.27
CA ARG A 73 2.31 -21.73 -2.53
C ARG A 73 3.32 -21.04 -1.63
N LYS A 74 4.21 -21.79 -1.05
CA LYS A 74 5.27 -21.25 -0.19
C LYS A 74 6.00 -20.11 -0.89
N ASP A 75 6.19 -19.00 -0.19
CA ASP A 75 6.89 -17.80 -0.64
C ASP A 75 6.24 -17.10 -1.86
N HIS A 76 4.99 -17.42 -2.15
CA HIS A 76 4.19 -16.73 -3.15
C HIS A 76 3.17 -15.81 -2.47
N GLU A 77 3.38 -14.53 -2.64
CA GLU A 77 2.50 -13.48 -2.16
C GLU A 77 1.78 -12.83 -3.34
N TYR A 78 0.49 -12.67 -3.22
CA TYR A 78 -0.29 -11.88 -4.16
C TYR A 78 -1.50 -11.25 -3.47
N SER A 79 -1.89 -10.08 -3.95
CA SER A 79 -3.17 -9.45 -3.65
C SER A 79 -3.96 -9.27 -4.94
N LEU A 80 -5.27 -9.19 -4.81
CA LEU A 80 -6.20 -9.21 -5.93
C LEU A 80 -7.22 -8.09 -5.79
N ASP A 81 -7.56 -7.47 -6.90
CA ASP A 81 -8.77 -6.67 -7.05
C ASP A 81 -9.50 -7.05 -8.34
N HIS A 82 -10.80 -6.80 -8.39
CA HIS A 82 -11.61 -6.96 -9.60
C HIS A 82 -12.24 -5.63 -9.97
N PHE A 83 -12.10 -5.25 -11.23
CA PHE A 83 -12.68 -4.04 -11.76
C PHE A 83 -13.14 -4.21 -13.20
N GLN A 84 -14.35 -3.74 -13.50
CA GLN A 84 -15.01 -4.01 -14.78
C GLN A 84 -15.10 -5.54 -15.02
N HIS A 85 -14.43 -6.08 -16.01
CA HIS A 85 -14.48 -7.52 -16.36
C HIS A 85 -13.12 -8.20 -16.20
N SER A 86 -12.26 -7.70 -15.33
CA SER A 86 -10.89 -8.21 -15.18
C SER A 86 -10.43 -8.20 -13.73
N PHE A 87 -9.62 -9.19 -13.40
CA PHE A 87 -8.86 -9.22 -12.16
C PHE A 87 -7.52 -8.53 -12.36
N TYR A 88 -7.07 -7.83 -11.34
CA TYR A 88 -5.77 -7.17 -11.26
C TYR A 88 -5.03 -7.73 -10.06
N LEU A 89 -3.79 -8.14 -10.26
CA LEU A 89 -3.01 -8.85 -9.26
C LEU A 89 -1.65 -8.18 -9.07
N ARG A 90 -1.35 -7.82 -7.84
CA ARG A 90 0.03 -7.56 -7.43
C ARG A 90 0.60 -8.88 -6.96
N SER A 91 1.73 -9.33 -7.52
CA SER A 91 2.31 -10.64 -7.19
C SER A 91 3.83 -10.66 -7.30
N ASN A 92 4.49 -11.41 -6.42
CA ASN A 92 5.94 -11.63 -6.43
C ASN A 92 6.38 -12.83 -7.29
N ARG A 93 5.49 -13.40 -8.13
CA ARG A 93 5.76 -14.59 -8.95
C ARG A 93 6.99 -14.49 -9.86
N GLU A 94 7.30 -13.29 -10.36
CA GLU A 94 8.40 -13.03 -11.28
C GLU A 94 9.52 -12.18 -10.66
N GLY A 95 9.39 -11.80 -9.38
CA GLY A 95 10.42 -11.04 -8.68
C GLY A 95 9.96 -10.56 -7.32
N LYS A 96 10.88 -10.54 -6.35
CA LYS A 96 10.63 -10.19 -4.94
C LYS A 96 9.99 -8.81 -4.73
N ASN A 97 10.15 -7.89 -5.68
CA ASN A 97 9.64 -6.52 -5.62
C ASN A 97 8.27 -6.36 -6.27
N PHE A 98 7.60 -7.46 -6.56
CA PHE A 98 6.26 -7.54 -7.14
C PHE A 98 6.12 -6.93 -8.53
N GLY A 99 5.25 -7.51 -9.32
CA GLY A 99 4.70 -6.98 -10.55
C GLY A 99 3.19 -6.80 -10.46
N LEU A 100 2.60 -6.06 -11.40
CA LEU A 100 1.17 -5.92 -11.57
C LEU A 100 0.73 -6.65 -12.84
N TYR A 101 -0.29 -7.47 -12.69
CA TYR A 101 -0.82 -8.33 -13.74
C TYR A 101 -2.32 -8.10 -13.91
N LYS A 102 -2.82 -8.42 -15.09
CA LYS A 102 -4.24 -8.40 -15.42
C LYS A 102 -4.67 -9.72 -16.03
N THR A 103 -5.87 -10.18 -15.69
CA THR A 103 -6.42 -11.42 -16.27
C THR A 103 -7.95 -11.41 -16.22
N LYS A 104 -8.56 -12.25 -17.05
CA LYS A 104 -10.01 -12.56 -16.98
C LYS A 104 -10.27 -13.96 -16.40
N VAL A 105 -9.22 -14.71 -16.17
CA VAL A 105 -9.30 -16.11 -15.74
C VAL A 105 -8.27 -16.41 -14.66
N ARG A 106 -8.50 -17.48 -13.88
CA ARG A 106 -7.60 -17.91 -12.80
C ARG A 106 -6.30 -18.57 -13.28
N ASP A 107 -6.16 -18.87 -14.57
CA ASP A 107 -4.96 -19.50 -15.13
C ASP A 107 -3.82 -18.47 -15.23
N GLU A 108 -2.77 -18.66 -14.42
CA GLU A 108 -1.60 -17.77 -14.35
C GLU A 108 -0.86 -17.61 -15.68
N ARG A 109 -0.94 -18.62 -16.56
CA ARG A 109 -0.30 -18.57 -17.90
C ARG A 109 -0.95 -17.53 -18.82
N LYS A 110 -2.14 -17.08 -18.48
CA LYS A 110 -2.93 -16.08 -19.23
C LYS A 110 -2.90 -14.68 -18.60
N TRP A 111 -2.00 -14.46 -17.67
CA TRP A 111 -1.84 -13.16 -17.07
C TRP A 111 -1.07 -12.24 -17.99
N GLU A 112 -1.65 -11.09 -18.28
CA GLU A 112 -1.02 -9.98 -18.99
C GLU A 112 -0.20 -9.16 -17.98
N VAL A 113 1.07 -8.91 -18.28
CA VAL A 113 1.93 -8.04 -17.46
C VAL A 113 1.58 -6.59 -17.75
N LEU A 114 1.10 -5.87 -16.71
CA LEU A 114 0.88 -4.43 -16.79
C LEU A 114 2.13 -3.65 -16.34
N ILE A 115 2.74 -4.09 -15.24
CA ILE A 115 3.98 -3.54 -14.70
C ILE A 115 4.86 -4.73 -14.32
N PRO A 116 6.01 -4.92 -14.97
CA PRO A 116 6.92 -6.01 -14.61
C PRO A 116 7.55 -5.77 -13.23
N ALA A 117 7.95 -6.86 -12.57
CA ALA A 117 8.77 -6.76 -11.36
C ALA A 117 10.12 -6.11 -11.70
N ARG A 118 10.63 -5.26 -10.81
CA ARG A 118 11.87 -4.48 -10.99
C ARG A 118 12.78 -4.65 -9.79
N ASP A 119 14.07 -4.82 -10.00
CA ASP A 119 15.04 -5.08 -8.91
C ASP A 119 15.20 -3.90 -7.96
N GLN A 120 15.01 -2.67 -8.43
CA GLN A 120 15.27 -1.44 -7.69
C GLN A 120 14.00 -0.70 -7.23
N VAL A 121 12.82 -1.20 -7.60
CA VAL A 121 11.54 -0.56 -7.30
C VAL A 121 10.56 -1.61 -6.82
N MET A 122 10.14 -1.50 -5.59
CA MET A 122 9.10 -2.34 -5.01
C MET A 122 7.73 -1.76 -5.35
N LEU A 123 6.85 -2.56 -5.92
CA LEU A 123 5.45 -2.21 -6.07
C LEU A 123 4.72 -2.53 -4.77
N GLU A 124 4.28 -1.51 -4.03
CA GLU A 124 3.64 -1.68 -2.72
C GLU A 124 2.13 -1.85 -2.82
N GLY A 125 1.50 -1.14 -3.75
CA GLY A 125 0.05 -1.18 -3.89
C GLY A 125 -0.44 -0.64 -5.22
N PHE A 126 -1.74 -0.78 -5.44
CA PHE A 126 -2.42 -0.16 -6.58
C PHE A 126 -3.88 0.15 -6.25
N THR A 127 -4.45 1.09 -6.98
CA THR A 127 -5.89 1.43 -6.93
C THR A 127 -6.39 1.65 -8.35
N LEU A 128 -7.59 1.15 -8.61
CA LEU A 128 -8.22 1.15 -9.92
C LEU A 128 -9.30 2.23 -9.99
N PHE A 129 -9.20 3.04 -11.02
CA PHE A 129 -10.24 3.98 -11.44
C PHE A 129 -10.65 3.68 -12.88
N THR A 130 -11.75 4.27 -13.33
CA THR A 130 -12.26 4.05 -14.71
C THR A 130 -11.20 4.41 -15.75
N ASP A 131 -10.61 5.57 -15.63
CA ASP A 131 -9.63 6.07 -16.61
C ASP A 131 -8.18 6.02 -16.11
N TRP A 132 -7.97 5.71 -14.84
CA TRP A 132 -6.65 5.74 -14.20
C TRP A 132 -6.34 4.44 -13.46
N LEU A 133 -5.09 4.06 -13.51
CA LEU A 133 -4.46 3.09 -12.62
C LEU A 133 -3.43 3.85 -11.79
N VAL A 134 -3.61 3.85 -10.48
CA VAL A 134 -2.66 4.48 -9.56
C VAL A 134 -1.86 3.40 -8.87
N VAL A 135 -0.55 3.58 -8.81
CA VAL A 135 0.38 2.65 -8.17
C VAL A 135 1.20 3.35 -7.11
N GLU A 136 1.41 2.64 -6.01
CA GLU A 136 2.30 3.02 -4.92
C GLU A 136 3.57 2.19 -5.02
N GLU A 137 4.70 2.85 -5.02
CA GLU A 137 6.01 2.24 -5.23
C GLU A 137 7.01 2.74 -4.19
N ARG A 138 8.00 1.90 -3.90
CA ARG A 138 9.13 2.28 -3.06
C ARG A 138 10.42 2.12 -3.83
N GLN A 139 11.23 3.16 -3.82
CA GLN A 139 12.55 3.17 -4.42
C GLN A 139 13.51 3.96 -3.54
N ARG A 140 14.70 3.39 -3.29
CA ARG A 140 15.75 4.07 -2.52
C ARG A 140 15.29 4.59 -1.14
N GLY A 141 14.40 3.86 -0.47
CA GLY A 141 13.87 4.20 0.85
C GLY A 141 12.71 5.21 0.84
N LEU A 142 12.32 5.76 -0.30
CA LEU A 142 11.21 6.70 -0.43
C LEU A 142 10.03 6.06 -1.15
N THR A 143 8.83 6.37 -0.69
CA THR A 143 7.59 6.00 -1.38
C THR A 143 7.25 7.01 -2.47
N SER A 144 6.56 6.57 -3.49
CA SER A 144 6.09 7.42 -4.59
C SER A 144 4.75 6.93 -5.12
N ILE A 145 3.97 7.84 -5.67
CA ILE A 145 2.70 7.53 -6.31
C ILE A 145 2.78 7.93 -7.78
N ARG A 146 2.45 6.98 -8.67
CA ARG A 146 2.32 7.23 -10.10
C ARG A 146 0.91 6.99 -10.57
N GLN A 147 0.42 7.86 -11.42
CA GLN A 147 -0.85 7.75 -12.11
C GLN A 147 -0.58 7.30 -13.55
N ILE A 148 -1.29 6.30 -14.01
CA ILE A 148 -1.17 5.76 -15.37
C ILE A 148 -2.54 5.90 -16.03
N ASN A 149 -2.64 6.72 -17.04
CA ASN A 149 -3.87 6.84 -17.81
C ASN A 149 -4.11 5.55 -18.60
N ARG A 150 -5.26 4.93 -18.40
CA ARG A 150 -5.56 3.60 -18.98
C ARG A 150 -5.85 3.64 -20.47
N LYS A 151 -6.17 4.82 -21.04
CA LYS A 151 -6.48 5.02 -22.46
C LYS A 151 -5.22 5.27 -23.29
N ASN A 152 -4.42 6.25 -22.89
CA ASN A 152 -3.24 6.69 -23.66
C ASN A 152 -1.91 6.20 -23.11
N ARG A 153 -1.92 5.52 -21.94
CA ARG A 153 -0.74 5.01 -21.23
C ARG A 153 0.22 6.10 -20.73
N GLU A 154 -0.21 7.33 -20.69
CA GLU A 154 0.55 8.42 -20.10
C GLU A 154 0.78 8.14 -18.61
N VAL A 155 1.99 8.44 -18.14
CA VAL A 155 2.42 8.21 -16.75
C VAL A 155 2.79 9.54 -16.12
N VAL A 156 2.12 9.88 -15.01
CA VAL A 156 2.38 11.10 -14.24
C VAL A 156 2.71 10.73 -12.81
N GLY A 157 3.86 11.17 -12.30
CA GLY A 157 4.24 11.03 -10.90
C GLY A 157 3.77 12.22 -10.08
N ILE A 158 3.45 11.99 -8.79
CA ILE A 158 3.22 13.07 -7.84
C ILE A 158 4.58 13.51 -7.29
N ALA A 159 4.91 14.79 -7.48
CA ALA A 159 6.14 15.37 -6.95
C ALA A 159 5.94 15.88 -5.50
N PHE A 160 6.98 15.72 -4.68
CA PHE A 160 7.05 16.18 -3.30
C PHE A 160 8.35 16.98 -3.09
N ASP A 161 8.30 18.00 -2.24
CA ASP A 161 9.39 18.94 -2.05
C ASP A 161 10.37 18.52 -0.94
N ASP A 162 9.89 17.76 0.06
CA ASP A 162 10.74 17.29 1.16
C ASP A 162 11.74 16.23 0.67
N PRO A 163 12.99 16.25 1.14
CA PRO A 163 14.00 15.27 0.73
C PRO A 163 13.77 13.87 1.32
N ALA A 164 13.05 13.77 2.45
CA ALA A 164 12.70 12.54 3.12
C ALA A 164 11.23 12.59 3.54
N TYR A 165 10.43 11.71 2.97
CA TYR A 165 8.98 11.66 3.18
C TYR A 165 8.43 10.25 3.00
N VAL A 166 7.19 10.08 3.41
CA VAL A 166 6.35 8.95 3.04
C VAL A 166 5.07 9.46 2.38
N THR A 167 4.60 8.72 1.39
CA THR A 167 3.30 8.94 0.77
C THR A 167 2.60 7.61 0.59
N TRP A 168 1.29 7.60 0.63
CA TRP A 168 0.48 6.39 0.47
C TRP A 168 -0.85 6.71 -0.20
N ILE A 169 -1.40 5.73 -0.90
CA ILE A 169 -2.75 5.85 -1.48
C ILE A 169 -3.74 5.82 -0.32
N GLY A 170 -4.61 6.82 -0.24
CA GLY A 170 -5.67 6.91 0.75
C GLY A 170 -6.89 6.05 0.40
N PHE A 171 -7.97 6.25 1.15
CA PHE A 171 -9.23 5.56 0.89
C PHE A 171 -9.97 6.18 -0.31
N ASN A 172 -10.11 5.42 -1.40
CA ASN A 172 -10.71 5.81 -2.68
C ASN A 172 -11.84 4.84 -3.05
N PRO A 173 -13.03 4.96 -2.45
CA PRO A 173 -14.11 3.97 -2.62
C PRO A 173 -14.89 4.12 -3.92
N GLU A 174 -14.67 5.21 -4.67
CA GLU A 174 -15.43 5.55 -5.88
C GLU A 174 -14.53 5.45 -7.13
N PRO A 175 -14.50 4.29 -7.79
CA PRO A 175 -13.59 4.07 -8.92
C PRO A 175 -13.99 4.87 -10.17
N GLU A 176 -15.20 5.40 -10.24
CA GLU A 176 -15.67 6.26 -11.35
C GLU A 176 -15.19 7.71 -11.22
N SER A 177 -14.66 8.09 -10.06
CA SER A 177 -14.10 9.41 -9.80
C SER A 177 -12.75 9.59 -10.50
N SER A 178 -12.43 10.82 -10.94
CA SER A 178 -11.07 11.23 -11.32
C SER A 178 -10.26 11.75 -10.14
N ARG A 179 -10.82 11.72 -8.92
CA ARG A 179 -10.18 12.28 -7.72
C ARG A 179 -9.46 11.20 -6.93
N LEU A 180 -8.15 11.38 -6.78
CA LEU A 180 -7.30 10.54 -5.97
C LEU A 180 -7.07 11.18 -4.60
N ARG A 181 -7.45 10.48 -3.54
CA ARG A 181 -7.02 10.81 -2.18
C ARG A 181 -5.75 10.06 -1.85
N TYR A 182 -4.77 10.80 -1.35
CA TYR A 182 -3.50 10.24 -0.92
C TYR A 182 -2.99 10.96 0.33
N GLY A 183 -2.25 10.23 1.14
CA GLY A 183 -1.59 10.78 2.31
C GLY A 183 -0.15 11.15 2.03
N TYR A 184 0.36 12.09 2.81
CA TYR A 184 1.74 12.54 2.79
C TYR A 184 2.17 12.94 4.19
N SER A 185 3.37 12.59 4.55
CA SER A 185 4.00 13.02 5.79
C SER A 185 5.51 13.10 5.62
N SER A 186 6.15 14.02 6.32
CA SER A 186 7.61 14.09 6.43
C SER A 186 8.02 14.41 7.87
N MET A 187 9.31 14.45 8.13
CA MET A 187 9.82 14.88 9.43
C MET A 187 9.59 16.37 9.72
N THR A 188 9.18 17.14 8.70
CA THR A 188 8.91 18.58 8.77
C THR A 188 7.52 18.94 8.29
N THR A 189 6.71 17.97 7.91
CA THR A 189 5.32 18.17 7.48
C THR A 189 4.43 17.14 8.19
N PRO A 190 3.47 17.57 9.04
CA PRO A 190 2.51 16.68 9.69
C PRO A 190 1.69 15.88 8.69
N ASP A 191 1.09 14.78 9.13
CA ASP A 191 0.21 13.94 8.33
C ASP A 191 -0.83 14.79 7.61
N THR A 192 -0.77 14.76 6.29
CA THR A 192 -1.60 15.57 5.41
C THR A 192 -2.32 14.68 4.41
N LEU A 193 -3.62 14.82 4.33
CA LEU A 193 -4.46 14.19 3.33
C LEU A 193 -4.70 15.17 2.19
N PHE A 194 -4.35 14.75 0.99
CA PHE A 194 -4.58 15.50 -0.25
C PHE A 194 -5.68 14.85 -1.09
N GLU A 195 -6.35 15.66 -1.89
CA GLU A 195 -7.15 15.22 -3.03
C GLU A 195 -6.57 15.82 -4.31
N LEU A 196 -6.29 14.95 -5.27
CA LEU A 196 -5.74 15.30 -6.58
C LEU A 196 -6.77 14.99 -7.65
N ASP A 197 -7.11 15.95 -8.46
CA ASP A 197 -7.84 15.72 -9.71
C ASP A 197 -6.83 15.21 -10.75
N MET A 198 -6.96 13.94 -11.14
CA MET A 198 -6.01 13.26 -12.03
C MET A 198 -6.09 13.74 -13.48
N ASP A 199 -7.22 14.33 -13.89
CA ASP A 199 -7.41 14.84 -15.24
C ASP A 199 -6.77 16.23 -15.41
N THR A 200 -6.80 17.06 -14.38
CA THR A 200 -6.28 18.44 -14.42
C THR A 200 -4.93 18.61 -13.71
N GLY A 201 -4.55 17.66 -12.88
CA GLY A 201 -3.36 17.76 -12.02
C GLY A 201 -3.50 18.74 -10.83
N GLN A 202 -4.69 19.30 -10.61
CA GLN A 202 -4.94 20.19 -9.48
C GLN A 202 -5.03 19.39 -8.18
N ARG A 203 -4.31 19.84 -7.16
CA ARG A 203 -4.35 19.22 -5.83
C ARG A 203 -4.80 20.21 -4.77
N GLN A 204 -5.50 19.71 -3.76
CA GLN A 204 -5.89 20.46 -2.58
C GLN A 204 -5.65 19.67 -1.30
N VAL A 205 -5.38 20.37 -0.21
CA VAL A 205 -5.32 19.78 1.13
C VAL A 205 -6.74 19.56 1.63
N ILE A 206 -7.06 18.33 1.98
CA ILE A 206 -8.34 17.99 2.62
C ILE A 206 -8.24 18.13 4.14
N LYS A 207 -7.13 17.64 4.69
CA LYS A 207 -6.89 17.67 6.13
C LYS A 207 -5.40 17.63 6.40
N GLN A 208 -4.96 18.38 7.39
CA GLN A 208 -3.62 18.28 7.95
C GLN A 208 -3.72 18.11 9.46
N ALA A 209 -2.93 17.22 10.02
CA ALA A 209 -2.87 17.03 11.47
C ALA A 209 -2.28 18.27 12.13
N GLU A 210 -2.92 18.73 13.19
CA GLU A 210 -2.41 19.83 14.00
C GLU A 210 -1.37 19.29 15.01
N VAL A 211 -0.19 19.88 15.03
CA VAL A 211 0.86 19.57 16.00
C VAL A 211 1.17 20.83 16.81
N ARG A 212 0.73 20.84 18.07
CA ARG A 212 0.89 22.00 18.95
C ARG A 212 2.36 22.31 19.21
N GLY A 213 2.72 23.59 19.08
CA GLY A 213 4.08 24.06 19.30
C GLY A 213 5.10 23.67 18.23
N PHE A 214 4.64 23.09 17.14
CA PHE A 214 5.50 22.74 15.99
C PHE A 214 5.39 23.82 14.91
N GLU A 215 6.55 24.36 14.54
CA GLU A 215 6.70 25.30 13.43
C GLU A 215 7.69 24.70 12.42
N SER A 216 7.16 24.19 11.30
CA SER A 216 7.93 23.51 10.25
C SER A 216 9.16 24.31 9.79
N GLU A 217 9.02 25.62 9.73
CA GLU A 217 10.07 26.56 9.29
C GLU A 217 11.32 26.53 10.16
N ASN A 218 11.20 26.13 11.42
CA ASN A 218 12.32 26.03 12.35
C ASN A 218 13.17 24.77 12.13
N TYR A 219 12.67 23.82 11.34
CA TYR A 219 13.34 22.55 11.13
C TYR A 219 13.87 22.42 9.69
N ARG A 220 14.81 21.51 9.53
CA ARG A 220 15.33 21.09 8.24
C ARG A 220 15.46 19.58 8.24
N SER A 221 15.02 18.95 7.15
CA SER A 221 15.25 17.54 6.88
C SER A 221 16.25 17.36 5.75
N GLU A 222 16.99 16.26 5.80
CA GLU A 222 17.95 15.86 4.77
C GLU A 222 17.84 14.35 4.55
N HIS A 223 18.07 13.93 3.32
CA HIS A 223 18.16 12.50 2.96
C HIS A 223 19.57 12.22 2.45
N LEU A 224 20.34 11.45 3.20
CA LEU A 224 21.74 11.18 2.93
C LEU A 224 21.94 9.71 2.61
N TRP A 225 23.00 9.43 1.87
CA TRP A 225 23.52 8.08 1.67
C TRP A 225 24.82 7.94 2.44
N VAL A 226 24.87 6.92 3.28
CA VAL A 226 26.04 6.65 4.13
C VAL A 226 26.55 5.27 3.80
N THR A 227 27.83 5.18 3.43
CA THR A 227 28.48 3.90 3.18
C THR A 227 28.76 3.19 4.51
N ALA A 228 28.16 2.03 4.72
CA ALA A 228 28.41 1.19 5.88
C ALA A 228 29.80 0.53 5.81
N ARG A 229 30.24 -0.12 6.90
CA ARG A 229 31.60 -0.73 6.99
C ARG A 229 31.83 -1.85 5.97
N ASP A 230 30.78 -2.49 5.51
CA ASP A 230 30.78 -3.54 4.48
C ASP A 230 30.65 -3.00 3.05
N GLY A 231 30.66 -1.67 2.89
CA GLY A 231 30.52 -0.99 1.59
C GLY A 231 29.10 -0.80 1.08
N VAL A 232 28.09 -1.21 1.86
CA VAL A 232 26.68 -1.04 1.49
C VAL A 232 26.24 0.41 1.71
N GLU A 233 25.59 0.99 0.71
CA GLU A 233 24.98 2.31 0.81
C GLU A 233 23.65 2.24 1.57
N VAL A 234 23.55 2.98 2.68
CA VAL A 234 22.39 3.02 3.57
C VAL A 234 21.73 4.40 3.50
N PRO A 235 20.44 4.50 3.19
CA PRO A 235 19.72 5.76 3.24
C PRO A 235 19.51 6.20 4.70
N VAL A 236 19.84 7.43 5.00
CA VAL A 236 19.69 8.03 6.32
C VAL A 236 18.86 9.32 6.19
N SER A 237 17.76 9.38 6.90
CA SER A 237 16.95 10.58 7.00
C SER A 237 17.29 11.32 8.28
N LEU A 238 17.57 12.62 8.17
CA LEU A 238 17.92 13.49 9.28
C LEU A 238 16.87 14.60 9.41
N VAL A 239 16.61 14.98 10.66
CA VAL A 239 15.87 16.20 10.97
C VAL A 239 16.56 16.92 12.11
N TYR A 240 16.63 18.26 12.03
CA TYR A 240 17.20 19.09 13.09
C TYR A 240 16.56 20.47 13.14
N HIS A 241 16.58 21.07 14.34
CA HIS A 241 16.17 22.44 14.55
C HIS A 241 17.29 23.38 14.10
N LYS A 242 17.00 24.29 13.17
CA LYS A 242 18.01 25.16 12.53
C LYS A 242 18.83 26.00 13.53
N ALA A 243 18.18 26.54 14.57
CA ALA A 243 18.83 27.38 15.57
C ALA A 243 19.75 26.62 16.55
N HIS A 244 19.56 25.29 16.68
CA HIS A 244 20.32 24.48 17.63
C HIS A 244 21.33 23.54 16.97
N PHE A 245 21.37 23.53 15.63
CA PHE A 245 22.26 22.65 14.89
C PHE A 245 23.69 23.23 14.82
N ASN A 246 24.64 22.49 15.40
CA ASN A 246 26.07 22.75 15.29
C ASN A 246 26.76 21.51 14.72
N LYS A 247 27.25 21.60 13.48
CA LYS A 247 27.91 20.48 12.79
C LYS A 247 29.06 19.91 13.61
N GLY A 248 28.97 18.61 13.93
CA GLY A 248 29.99 17.88 14.70
C GLY A 248 29.92 18.11 16.22
N LYS A 249 28.99 18.91 16.74
CA LYS A 249 28.83 19.18 18.19
C LYS A 249 27.45 18.90 18.72
N THR A 250 26.42 18.88 17.85
CA THR A 250 25.05 18.60 18.28
C THR A 250 24.93 17.10 18.61
N PRO A 251 24.45 16.73 19.81
CA PRO A 251 24.13 15.35 20.11
C PRO A 251 23.11 14.82 19.12
N SER A 252 23.27 13.59 18.67
CA SER A 252 22.33 12.92 17.77
C SER A 252 21.78 11.66 18.41
N SER A 253 20.49 11.40 18.23
CA SER A 253 19.89 10.09 18.46
C SER A 253 19.68 9.43 17.12
N SER A 254 20.11 8.20 16.95
CA SER A 254 19.84 7.41 15.76
C SER A 254 18.96 6.23 16.13
N MET A 255 17.91 6.00 15.32
CA MET A 255 17.11 4.80 15.40
C MET A 255 17.36 3.99 14.13
N ALA A 256 17.91 2.79 14.30
CA ALA A 256 18.00 1.80 13.23
C ALA A 256 16.98 0.70 13.55
N MET A 257 16.10 0.41 12.62
CA MET A 257 15.26 -0.79 12.70
C MET A 257 15.85 -1.86 11.78
N ALA A 258 16.06 -3.04 12.32
CA ALA A 258 16.33 -4.20 11.49
C ALA A 258 15.07 -4.44 10.63
N PRO A 259 15.23 -4.75 9.34
CA PRO A 259 14.07 -5.04 8.49
C PRO A 259 13.40 -6.32 9.00
N MET A 260 12.28 -6.17 9.68
CA MET A 260 11.36 -7.27 9.96
C MET A 260 10.41 -7.50 8.80
N ASP A 261 10.28 -6.49 7.92
CA ASP A 261 9.48 -6.54 6.70
C ASP A 261 10.03 -5.47 5.74
N PRO A 262 10.29 -5.77 4.47
CA PRO A 262 10.72 -4.77 3.50
C PRO A 262 9.72 -3.62 3.29
N ALA A 263 8.51 -3.73 3.80
CA ALA A 263 7.46 -2.72 3.74
C ALA A 263 7.50 -1.68 4.88
N TRP A 264 8.34 -1.85 5.91
CA TRP A 264 8.33 -0.94 7.05
C TRP A 264 9.33 0.22 6.89
N THR A 265 8.82 1.45 6.80
CA THR A 265 9.63 2.66 6.91
C THR A 265 9.45 3.22 8.31
N PRO A 266 10.49 3.36 9.13
CA PRO A 266 10.36 3.97 10.44
C PRO A 266 9.99 5.45 10.29
N ILE A 267 8.86 5.83 10.87
CA ILE A 267 8.54 7.25 11.12
C ILE A 267 9.35 7.65 12.34
N SER A 268 10.18 8.66 12.18
CA SER A 268 11.23 9.12 13.07
C SER A 268 10.82 9.42 14.51
N ALA A 269 11.77 9.23 15.43
CA ALA A 269 11.78 9.98 16.69
C ALA A 269 12.47 11.33 16.47
N ALA A 270 11.79 12.43 16.71
CA ALA A 270 12.40 13.75 16.86
C ALA A 270 13.27 13.73 18.12
N ALA A 271 14.55 14.07 17.99
CA ALA A 271 15.38 14.37 19.15
C ALA A 271 14.97 15.75 19.69
N GLY A 272 14.49 15.80 20.93
CA GLY A 272 14.25 17.02 21.70
C GLY A 272 15.54 17.71 22.07
#